data_b1eb07a7cae5b7d669032b5b1e56eb78
#
_entry.id   b1eb07a7cae5b7d669032b5b1e56eb78
#
_cell.length_a   1.000
_cell.length_b   1.000
_cell.length_c   1.000
_cell.angle_alpha   90.00
_cell.angle_beta   90.00
_cell.angle_gamma   90.00
#
_symmetry.space_group_name_H-M   'P 1'
#
loop_
_entity.id
_entity.type
_entity.pdbx_description
1 polymer ?
#
loop_
_entity_poly.entity_id
_entity_poly.type
_entity_poly.pdbx_seq_one_letter_code
_entity_poly.pdbx_strand_id
1 'polypeptide(L)'
;NRELIRQVGLITGREARILGYTNVYAPILDVGRDQRWGRYEEVYGESPYLVAELGIEMVRGMQHNHQVAATGKHFVAYSNNKGAREGMARVDPQMSPREVEMIHVYPFKRVIKEAGLLGVMSSYNDYDGVPIQGSYYWLTTRLRGEMGFRGYVVSDSDAVEYLYTKHSTAKDMKEAVRQSVEAGLNVRCTFRSPDSYVLPLRELVKEGGLSEEVINDRVRDILRVKFLIGLFDAPYQTDLAGADREVEKAENESLALQASRESLVLLKNENNVLPLDINNVKKIAVCGPNADEEGYALTHYGPLAVEVTTVLEGIRQKSEGKAEVLYTKGCDLVDANWPESELIDYPMTDSEQAEIDKAVENARQADVAVVVLGGGQRTCGENKSRSSLDLPGRQLKLLQAVQATGKPVVLVLINGRPLSINWADKFVPAILEAWYPGSKGGTAVADVLFGDYNPGGKLTVTFPKSVGQIPFNFPCKPSSQIDGGK
;
A
#
# COMPACT_ATOMS: atom_id res chain seq x y z
N ASN A 1 -1.20 15.48 5.46
CA ASN A 1 -0.63 16.71 4.91
C ASN A 1 -0.74 16.68 3.36
N ARG A 2 -1.69 17.45 2.79
CA ARG A 2 -1.97 17.45 1.34
C ARG A 2 -0.81 18.01 0.53
N GLU A 3 -0.17 19.06 1.02
CA GLU A 3 0.97 19.68 0.35
C GLU A 3 2.17 18.72 0.29
N LEU A 4 2.43 17.99 1.36
CA LEU A 4 3.48 16.98 1.39
C LEU A 4 3.25 15.88 0.32
N ILE A 5 2.01 15.39 0.20
CA ILE A 5 1.66 14.40 -0.85
C ILE A 5 1.87 14.98 -2.26
N ARG A 6 1.55 16.26 -2.46
CA ARG A 6 1.81 16.92 -3.74
C ARG A 6 3.30 17.00 -4.06
N GLN A 7 4.14 17.30 -3.07
CA GLN A 7 5.59 17.34 -3.23
C GLN A 7 6.16 15.93 -3.52
N VAL A 8 5.68 14.91 -2.82
CA VAL A 8 6.02 13.51 -3.15
C VAL A 8 5.65 13.19 -4.60
N GLY A 9 4.46 13.57 -5.04
CA GLY A 9 4.04 13.42 -6.44
C GLY A 9 4.95 14.17 -7.44
N LEU A 10 5.37 15.39 -7.10
CA LEU A 10 6.32 16.17 -7.94
C LEU A 10 7.65 15.45 -8.12
N ILE A 11 8.23 14.92 -7.05
CA ILE A 11 9.48 14.15 -7.10
C ILE A 11 9.26 12.88 -7.93
N THR A 12 8.22 12.10 -7.62
CA THR A 12 7.90 10.87 -8.37
C THR A 12 7.76 11.12 -9.86
N GLY A 13 7.08 12.20 -10.25
CA GLY A 13 6.94 12.57 -11.67
C GLY A 13 8.26 12.99 -12.33
N ARG A 14 9.12 13.75 -11.63
CA ARG A 14 10.45 14.17 -12.14
C ARG A 14 11.37 12.97 -12.32
N GLU A 15 11.49 12.14 -11.30
CA GLU A 15 12.33 10.93 -11.35
C GLU A 15 11.86 9.97 -12.45
N ALA A 16 10.56 9.70 -12.53
CA ALA A 16 10.01 8.88 -13.59
C ALA A 16 10.32 9.45 -14.98
N ARG A 17 10.16 10.78 -15.18
CA ARG A 17 10.41 11.42 -16.47
C ARG A 17 11.88 11.33 -16.89
N ILE A 18 12.82 11.59 -15.97
CA ILE A 18 14.26 11.58 -16.31
C ILE A 18 14.76 10.16 -16.56
N LEU A 19 14.15 9.15 -15.92
CA LEU A 19 14.38 7.73 -16.18
C LEU A 19 13.75 7.24 -17.48
N GLY A 20 12.97 8.07 -18.19
CA GLY A 20 12.34 7.75 -19.47
C GLY A 20 10.95 7.14 -19.36
N TYR A 21 10.35 7.07 -18.18
CA TYR A 21 8.96 6.64 -18.03
C TYR A 21 8.00 7.70 -18.52
N THR A 22 6.96 7.27 -19.23
CA THR A 22 5.93 8.17 -19.78
C THR A 22 4.63 8.10 -18.97
N ASN A 23 4.45 7.03 -18.22
CA ASN A 23 3.31 6.85 -17.33
C ASN A 23 3.74 6.08 -16.07
N VAL A 24 3.02 6.32 -14.99
CA VAL A 24 3.23 5.69 -13.69
C VAL A 24 1.91 5.06 -13.23
N TYR A 25 1.93 3.79 -12.84
CA TYR A 25 0.74 3.06 -12.36
C TYR A 25 0.44 3.40 -10.90
N ALA A 26 0.20 4.68 -10.67
CA ALA A 26 -0.17 5.32 -9.40
C ALA A 26 -1.00 6.59 -9.68
N PRO A 27 -1.79 7.08 -8.71
CA PRO A 27 -2.00 6.57 -7.36
C PRO A 27 -2.97 5.39 -7.28
N ILE A 28 -2.89 4.65 -6.16
CA ILE A 28 -3.91 3.67 -5.82
C ILE A 28 -5.10 4.43 -5.21
N LEU A 29 -6.26 4.31 -5.86
CA LEU A 29 -7.51 4.97 -5.46
C LEU A 29 -8.52 3.99 -4.86
N ASP A 30 -8.08 2.75 -4.62
CA ASP A 30 -8.84 1.78 -3.84
C ASP A 30 -9.06 2.28 -2.42
N VAL A 31 -10.21 1.97 -1.85
CA VAL A 31 -10.57 2.33 -0.48
C VAL A 31 -10.44 1.11 0.41
N GLY A 32 -9.63 1.18 1.45
CA GLY A 32 -9.33 0.06 2.34
C GLY A 32 -10.51 -0.32 3.23
N ARG A 33 -11.42 -1.19 2.76
CA ARG A 33 -12.63 -1.61 3.50
C ARG A 33 -12.49 -2.94 4.20
N ASP A 34 -11.50 -3.76 3.83
CA ASP A 34 -11.21 -5.02 4.47
C ASP A 34 -9.73 -5.10 4.88
N GLN A 35 -9.47 -5.05 6.17
CA GLN A 35 -8.13 -5.07 6.73
C GLN A 35 -7.36 -6.39 6.45
N ARG A 36 -8.07 -7.46 6.09
CA ARG A 36 -7.45 -8.74 5.70
C ARG A 36 -6.83 -8.71 4.31
N TRP A 37 -7.25 -7.78 3.45
CA TRP A 37 -6.77 -7.69 2.07
C TRP A 37 -5.26 -7.51 1.99
N GLY A 38 -4.59 -8.32 1.15
CA GLY A 38 -3.12 -8.31 1.06
C GLY A 38 -2.54 -6.99 0.61
N ARG A 39 -3.20 -6.28 -0.32
CA ARG A 39 -2.79 -4.99 -0.87
C ARG A 39 -3.22 -3.78 -0.01
N TYR A 40 -3.56 -4.01 1.24
CA TYR A 40 -3.97 -2.94 2.15
C TYR A 40 -2.88 -1.88 2.35
N GLU A 41 -1.61 -2.28 2.24
CA GLU A 41 -0.45 -1.39 2.29
C GLU A 41 -0.42 -0.29 1.21
N GLU A 42 -1.13 -0.52 0.09
CA GLU A 42 -1.09 0.38 -1.05
C GLU A 42 -2.10 1.54 -0.95
N VAL A 43 -3.09 1.46 -0.04
CA VAL A 43 -4.20 2.43 0.01
C VAL A 43 -3.92 3.60 0.95
N TYR A 44 -4.50 4.76 0.66
CA TYR A 44 -4.43 5.93 1.55
C TYR A 44 -5.28 5.80 2.82
N GLY A 45 -6.18 4.83 2.88
CA GLY A 45 -7.02 4.58 4.04
C GLY A 45 -8.42 4.07 3.71
N GLU A 46 -9.27 4.05 4.73
CA GLU A 46 -10.64 3.52 4.64
C GLU A 46 -11.71 4.58 4.30
N SER A 47 -11.36 5.87 4.34
CA SER A 47 -12.27 6.97 4.02
C SER A 47 -12.18 7.33 2.54
N PRO A 48 -13.28 7.24 1.77
CA PRO A 48 -13.31 7.66 0.37
C PRO A 48 -12.90 9.13 0.17
N TYR A 49 -13.27 9.99 1.12
CA TYR A 49 -12.88 11.39 1.10
C TYR A 49 -11.38 11.58 1.22
N LEU A 50 -10.74 10.91 2.19
CA LEU A 50 -9.27 10.98 2.37
C LEU A 50 -8.53 10.46 1.13
N VAL A 51 -8.97 9.31 0.59
CA VAL A 51 -8.38 8.74 -0.63
C VAL A 51 -8.49 9.71 -1.80
N ALA A 52 -9.64 10.38 -1.96
CA ALA A 52 -9.83 11.38 -3.01
C ALA A 52 -8.90 12.60 -2.82
N GLU A 53 -8.83 13.15 -1.60
CA GLU A 53 -8.03 14.35 -1.32
C GLU A 53 -6.52 14.09 -1.55
N LEU A 54 -6.00 12.97 -1.06
CA LEU A 54 -4.60 12.62 -1.26
C LEU A 54 -4.31 12.21 -2.70
N GLY A 55 -5.22 11.47 -3.34
CA GLY A 55 -5.13 11.10 -4.76
C GLY A 55 -5.09 12.31 -5.69
N ILE A 56 -5.90 13.35 -5.42
CA ILE A 56 -5.89 14.63 -6.17
C ILE A 56 -4.49 15.26 -6.11
N GLU A 57 -3.93 15.39 -4.93
CA GLU A 57 -2.64 16.05 -4.77
C GLU A 57 -1.47 15.22 -5.34
N MET A 58 -1.52 13.90 -5.21
CA MET A 58 -0.55 13.01 -5.84
C MET A 58 -0.57 13.16 -7.36
N VAL A 59 -1.74 13.13 -7.99
CA VAL A 59 -1.88 13.29 -9.46
C VAL A 59 -1.43 14.69 -9.91
N ARG A 60 -1.80 15.75 -9.18
CA ARG A 60 -1.34 17.11 -9.46
C ARG A 60 0.19 17.23 -9.42
N GLY A 61 0.82 16.55 -8.45
CA GLY A 61 2.27 16.48 -8.36
C GLY A 61 2.87 15.72 -9.54
N MET A 62 2.46 14.48 -9.76
CA MET A 62 3.03 13.62 -10.81
C MET A 62 2.83 14.19 -12.23
N GLN A 63 1.68 14.78 -12.50
CA GLN A 63 1.35 15.38 -13.81
C GLN A 63 1.76 16.84 -13.94
N HIS A 64 2.49 17.40 -12.95
CA HIS A 64 2.92 18.79 -13.01
C HIS A 64 3.73 19.05 -14.30
N ASN A 65 3.38 20.11 -15.03
CA ASN A 65 3.98 20.43 -16.33
C ASN A 65 3.98 19.26 -17.33
N HIS A 66 2.99 18.37 -17.22
CA HIS A 66 2.83 17.20 -18.11
C HIS A 66 4.06 16.27 -18.14
N GLN A 67 4.81 16.17 -17.05
CA GLN A 67 6.04 15.37 -17.02
C GLN A 67 5.78 13.86 -17.22
N VAL A 68 4.72 13.30 -16.65
CA VAL A 68 4.26 11.91 -16.87
C VAL A 68 2.75 11.83 -16.79
N ALA A 69 2.16 10.74 -17.29
CA ALA A 69 0.76 10.41 -17.05
C ALA A 69 0.63 9.60 -15.75
N ALA A 70 -0.17 10.05 -14.81
CA ALA A 70 -0.59 9.25 -13.66
C ALA A 70 -1.71 8.29 -14.06
N THR A 71 -1.74 7.09 -13.48
CA THR A 71 -2.75 6.06 -13.73
C THR A 71 -3.43 5.66 -12.44
N GLY A 72 -4.62 6.17 -12.20
CA GLY A 72 -5.42 5.80 -11.02
C GLY A 72 -5.89 4.34 -11.10
N LYS A 73 -5.76 3.59 -10.01
CA LYS A 73 -6.07 2.16 -9.97
C LYS A 73 -6.67 1.72 -8.63
N HIS A 74 -7.44 0.64 -8.57
CA HIS A 74 -7.94 -0.20 -9.68
C HIS A 74 -9.44 0.08 -9.89
N PHE A 75 -9.81 0.55 -11.05
CA PHE A 75 -11.20 0.90 -11.36
C PHE A 75 -11.96 -0.38 -11.71
N VAL A 76 -12.91 -0.89 -10.90
CA VAL A 76 -13.55 -0.34 -9.71
C VAL A 76 -13.89 -1.45 -8.71
N ALA A 77 -13.95 -1.11 -7.41
CA ALA A 77 -14.38 -1.99 -6.33
C ALA A 77 -13.50 -3.23 -6.11
N TYR A 78 -12.19 -3.10 -6.36
CA TYR A 78 -11.21 -4.18 -6.21
C TYR A 78 -10.92 -4.51 -4.74
N SER A 79 -10.79 -3.51 -3.87
CA SER A 79 -10.52 -3.65 -2.44
C SER A 79 -11.78 -4.01 -1.64
N ASN A 80 -12.38 -5.15 -1.94
CA ASN A 80 -13.59 -5.61 -1.29
C ASN A 80 -13.33 -6.83 -0.41
N ASN A 81 -14.26 -7.10 0.51
CA ASN A 81 -14.14 -8.17 1.49
C ASN A 81 -14.54 -9.57 0.97
N LYS A 82 -15.00 -9.69 -0.27
CA LYS A 82 -15.36 -10.98 -0.88
C LYS A 82 -14.16 -11.66 -1.52
N GLY A 83 -13.34 -10.91 -2.23
CA GLY A 83 -12.16 -11.42 -2.89
C GLY A 83 -10.87 -11.18 -2.12
N ALA A 84 -10.94 -10.97 -0.80
CA ALA A 84 -9.78 -10.63 0.02
C ALA A 84 -8.71 -11.73 0.07
N ARG A 85 -9.11 -12.98 -0.16
CA ARG A 85 -8.18 -14.09 -0.14
C ARG A 85 -7.12 -13.93 -1.24
N GLU A 86 -5.87 -14.00 -0.81
CA GLU A 86 -4.69 -14.01 -1.69
C GLU A 86 -4.52 -12.77 -2.60
N GLY A 87 -5.34 -11.73 -2.42
CA GLY A 87 -5.34 -10.56 -3.30
C GLY A 87 -5.80 -10.84 -4.73
N MET A 88 -6.24 -12.05 -5.01
CA MET A 88 -6.74 -12.47 -6.32
C MET A 88 -8.21 -12.12 -6.51
N ALA A 89 -8.59 -10.90 -6.15
CA ALA A 89 -9.98 -10.44 -6.14
C ALA A 89 -10.57 -10.38 -7.56
N ARG A 90 -10.93 -11.55 -8.06
CA ARG A 90 -11.72 -11.73 -9.28
C ARG A 90 -13.15 -12.07 -8.93
N VAL A 91 -13.60 -11.56 -7.83
CA VAL A 91 -14.87 -11.93 -7.22
C VAL A 91 -15.74 -10.71 -7.19
N ASP A 92 -17.00 -10.88 -7.56
CA ASP A 92 -18.03 -9.87 -7.40
C ASP A 92 -18.04 -9.38 -5.94
N PRO A 93 -17.87 -8.08 -5.69
CA PRO A 93 -17.91 -7.50 -4.36
C PRO A 93 -19.29 -7.66 -3.70
N GLN A 94 -20.34 -7.97 -4.47
CA GLN A 94 -21.74 -8.10 -4.01
C GLN A 94 -22.19 -6.86 -3.21
N MET A 95 -21.79 -5.71 -3.68
CA MET A 95 -22.15 -4.42 -3.09
C MET A 95 -23.35 -3.83 -3.82
N SER A 96 -24.17 -3.08 -3.09
CA SER A 96 -25.24 -2.31 -3.74
C SER A 96 -24.65 -1.26 -4.68
N PRO A 97 -25.36 -0.88 -5.77
CA PRO A 97 -24.91 0.19 -6.67
C PRO A 97 -24.61 1.50 -5.93
N ARG A 98 -25.39 1.84 -4.91
CA ARG A 98 -25.16 3.02 -4.07
C ARG A 98 -23.85 2.93 -3.29
N GLU A 99 -23.52 1.78 -2.76
CA GLU A 99 -22.28 1.59 -2.01
C GLU A 99 -21.05 1.70 -2.89
N VAL A 100 -21.08 1.07 -4.07
CA VAL A 100 -20.00 1.21 -5.06
C VAL A 100 -19.81 2.67 -5.45
N GLU A 101 -20.91 3.41 -5.71
CA GLU A 101 -20.85 4.83 -6.09
C GLU A 101 -20.28 5.71 -4.97
N MET A 102 -20.73 5.52 -3.74
CA MET A 102 -20.34 6.38 -2.60
C MET A 102 -18.93 6.10 -2.09
N ILE A 103 -18.44 4.87 -2.24
CA ILE A 103 -17.16 4.43 -1.67
C ILE A 103 -16.11 4.29 -2.75
N HIS A 104 -16.34 3.45 -3.75
CA HIS A 104 -15.29 3.04 -4.69
C HIS A 104 -15.19 3.91 -5.93
N VAL A 105 -16.30 4.45 -6.44
CA VAL A 105 -16.32 5.38 -7.59
C VAL A 105 -15.93 6.80 -7.15
N TYR A 106 -16.28 7.20 -5.94
CA TYR A 106 -16.10 8.57 -5.45
C TYR A 106 -14.67 9.09 -5.59
N PRO A 107 -13.59 8.38 -5.18
CA PRO A 107 -12.24 8.86 -5.37
C PRO A 107 -11.87 9.09 -6.83
N PHE A 108 -12.20 8.14 -7.72
CA PHE A 108 -11.94 8.28 -9.16
C PHE A 108 -12.62 9.49 -9.75
N LYS A 109 -13.91 9.67 -9.45
CA LYS A 109 -14.71 10.80 -9.93
C LYS A 109 -14.09 12.15 -9.53
N ARG A 110 -13.65 12.26 -8.26
CA ARG A 110 -12.99 13.45 -7.75
C ARG A 110 -11.65 13.70 -8.43
N VAL A 111 -10.80 12.69 -8.52
CA VAL A 111 -9.47 12.81 -9.10
C VAL A 111 -9.51 13.11 -10.59
N ILE A 112 -10.42 12.48 -11.36
CA ILE A 112 -10.65 12.79 -12.77
C ILE A 112 -11.05 14.25 -12.95
N LYS A 113 -12.04 14.71 -12.18
CA LYS A 113 -12.60 16.06 -12.31
C LYS A 113 -11.64 17.16 -11.83
N GLU A 114 -10.91 16.93 -10.74
CA GLU A 114 -10.19 17.99 -10.04
C GLU A 114 -8.67 17.99 -10.31
N ALA A 115 -8.11 16.85 -10.73
CA ALA A 115 -6.69 16.73 -11.07
C ALA A 115 -6.42 16.36 -12.53
N GLY A 116 -7.45 16.12 -13.35
CA GLY A 116 -7.28 15.80 -14.77
C GLY A 116 -6.52 14.50 -15.02
N LEU A 117 -6.87 13.44 -14.30
CA LEU A 117 -6.22 12.12 -14.40
C LEU A 117 -6.12 11.64 -15.84
N LEU A 118 -4.93 11.24 -16.30
CA LEU A 118 -4.63 10.86 -17.69
C LEU A 118 -4.73 9.36 -17.98
N GLY A 119 -4.59 8.51 -16.96
CA GLY A 119 -4.71 7.06 -17.07
C GLY A 119 -5.63 6.46 -16.01
N VAL A 120 -6.32 5.38 -16.34
CA VAL A 120 -7.08 4.55 -15.41
C VAL A 120 -6.75 3.10 -15.68
N MET A 121 -6.47 2.31 -14.64
CA MET A 121 -6.31 0.87 -14.75
C MET A 121 -7.59 0.18 -14.31
N SER A 122 -8.15 -0.66 -15.21
CA SER A 122 -9.31 -1.48 -14.90
C SER A 122 -8.94 -2.62 -13.94
N SER A 123 -9.83 -2.95 -13.03
CA SER A 123 -9.61 -3.97 -12.00
C SER A 123 -9.86 -5.39 -12.49
N TYR A 124 -9.40 -6.37 -11.71
CA TYR A 124 -9.55 -7.80 -12.01
C TYR A 124 -10.95 -8.37 -11.76
N ASN A 125 -11.71 -7.76 -10.85
CA ASN A 125 -12.98 -8.30 -10.38
C ASN A 125 -14.12 -8.11 -11.39
N ASP A 126 -15.17 -8.86 -11.20
CA ASP A 126 -16.48 -8.62 -11.81
C ASP A 126 -17.36 -7.76 -10.89
N TYR A 127 -18.42 -7.24 -11.44
CA TYR A 127 -19.51 -6.59 -10.72
C TYR A 127 -20.85 -7.02 -11.36
N ASP A 128 -21.72 -7.56 -10.52
CA ASP A 128 -23.02 -8.12 -10.96
C ASP A 128 -22.81 -9.18 -12.08
N GLY A 129 -21.80 -10.02 -11.91
CA GLY A 129 -21.44 -11.09 -12.83
C GLY A 129 -20.76 -10.66 -14.14
N VAL A 130 -20.48 -9.37 -14.32
CA VAL A 130 -19.77 -8.84 -15.50
C VAL A 130 -18.38 -8.37 -15.12
N PRO A 131 -17.30 -8.98 -15.66
CA PRO A 131 -15.94 -8.53 -15.42
C PRO A 131 -15.77 -7.06 -15.81
N ILE A 132 -15.17 -6.26 -14.93
CA ILE A 132 -14.93 -4.83 -15.20
C ILE A 132 -14.19 -4.64 -16.52
N GLN A 133 -13.21 -5.51 -16.79
CA GLN A 133 -12.41 -5.49 -18.01
C GLN A 133 -13.20 -5.62 -19.31
N GLY A 134 -14.34 -6.30 -19.29
CA GLY A 134 -15.25 -6.47 -20.43
C GLY A 134 -16.54 -5.64 -20.33
N SER A 135 -16.64 -4.74 -19.37
CA SER A 135 -17.88 -4.01 -19.09
C SER A 135 -17.94 -2.66 -19.82
N TYR A 136 -18.73 -2.59 -20.90
CA TYR A 136 -19.04 -1.32 -21.58
C TYR A 136 -19.68 -0.29 -20.62
N TYR A 137 -20.52 -0.76 -19.71
CA TYR A 137 -21.14 0.09 -18.69
C TYR A 137 -20.08 0.81 -17.86
N TRP A 138 -19.11 0.08 -17.27
CA TRP A 138 -18.11 0.68 -16.41
C TRP A 138 -17.08 1.51 -17.17
N LEU A 139 -16.50 0.97 -18.26
CA LEU A 139 -15.37 1.62 -18.94
C LEU A 139 -15.79 2.71 -19.93
N THR A 140 -17.00 2.62 -20.50
CA THR A 140 -17.49 3.61 -21.45
C THR A 140 -18.60 4.47 -20.87
N THR A 141 -19.74 3.90 -20.46
CA THR A 141 -20.89 4.69 -20.01
C THR A 141 -20.55 5.49 -18.75
N ARG A 142 -20.04 4.83 -17.71
CA ARG A 142 -19.71 5.50 -16.43
C ARG A 142 -18.44 6.33 -16.53
N LEU A 143 -17.31 5.70 -16.88
CA LEU A 143 -16.01 6.35 -16.82
C LEU A 143 -15.90 7.49 -17.83
N ARG A 144 -16.19 7.23 -19.12
CA ARG A 144 -16.04 8.23 -20.19
C ARG A 144 -17.25 9.13 -20.31
N GLY A 145 -18.46 8.56 -20.28
CA GLY A 145 -19.71 9.30 -20.47
C GLY A 145 -20.02 10.19 -19.27
N GLU A 146 -20.24 9.59 -18.10
CA GLU A 146 -20.77 10.32 -16.94
C GLU A 146 -19.68 11.02 -16.11
N MET A 147 -18.50 10.40 -15.95
CA MET A 147 -17.39 11.01 -15.21
C MET A 147 -16.52 11.93 -16.08
N GLY A 148 -16.70 11.91 -17.40
CA GLY A 148 -16.00 12.77 -18.36
C GLY A 148 -14.52 12.45 -18.56
N PHE A 149 -14.10 11.22 -18.28
CA PHE A 149 -12.71 10.79 -18.45
C PHE A 149 -12.27 10.83 -19.91
N ARG A 150 -11.13 11.44 -20.19
CA ARG A 150 -10.59 11.65 -21.54
C ARG A 150 -9.21 11.02 -21.79
N GLY A 151 -8.70 10.29 -20.80
CA GLY A 151 -7.41 9.60 -20.89
C GLY A 151 -7.54 8.18 -21.44
N TYR A 152 -6.48 7.39 -21.25
CA TYR A 152 -6.46 5.98 -21.64
C TYR A 152 -6.89 5.06 -20.49
N VAL A 153 -7.46 3.92 -20.86
CA VAL A 153 -7.72 2.81 -19.94
C VAL A 153 -6.72 1.70 -20.24
N VAL A 154 -5.97 1.29 -19.24
CA VAL A 154 -5.07 0.13 -19.30
C VAL A 154 -5.67 -1.03 -18.49
N SER A 155 -5.51 -2.27 -18.95
CA SER A 155 -5.89 -3.42 -18.13
C SER A 155 -4.90 -3.63 -16.99
N ASP A 156 -5.33 -4.24 -15.90
CA ASP A 156 -4.39 -4.87 -14.99
C ASP A 156 -3.71 -6.08 -15.68
N SER A 157 -2.63 -6.61 -15.09
CA SER A 157 -1.79 -7.63 -15.71
C SER A 157 -2.57 -8.91 -16.03
N ASP A 158 -2.57 -9.32 -17.30
CA ASP A 158 -3.31 -10.46 -17.81
C ASP A 158 -4.85 -10.40 -17.60
N ALA A 159 -5.45 -9.26 -17.24
CA ALA A 159 -6.88 -9.15 -16.97
C ALA A 159 -7.74 -9.41 -18.22
N VAL A 160 -7.23 -9.13 -19.43
CA VAL A 160 -7.92 -9.48 -20.68
C VAL A 160 -8.02 -11.00 -20.83
N GLU A 161 -6.95 -11.72 -20.54
CA GLU A 161 -6.89 -13.18 -20.55
C GLU A 161 -7.85 -13.80 -19.54
N TYR A 162 -8.08 -13.13 -18.42
CA TYR A 162 -8.98 -13.61 -17.37
C TYR A 162 -10.43 -13.67 -17.81
N LEU A 163 -10.84 -12.91 -18.84
CA LEU A 163 -12.18 -13.03 -19.40
C LEU A 163 -12.48 -14.45 -19.88
N TYR A 164 -11.52 -15.17 -20.44
CA TYR A 164 -11.72 -16.55 -20.85
C TYR A 164 -11.12 -17.59 -19.89
N THR A 165 -10.00 -17.28 -19.20
CA THR A 165 -9.33 -18.28 -18.36
C THR A 165 -9.92 -18.38 -16.94
N LYS A 166 -10.62 -17.37 -16.46
CA LYS A 166 -11.10 -17.28 -15.07
C LYS A 166 -12.55 -16.87 -14.93
N HIS A 167 -12.99 -15.80 -15.59
CA HIS A 167 -14.40 -15.38 -15.57
C HIS A 167 -15.31 -16.21 -16.48
N SER A 168 -14.73 -16.87 -17.47
CA SER A 168 -15.47 -17.68 -18.46
C SER A 168 -16.57 -16.92 -19.21
N THR A 169 -16.38 -15.61 -19.39
CA THR A 169 -17.29 -14.74 -20.16
C THR A 169 -16.91 -14.66 -21.63
N ALA A 170 -15.69 -15.05 -21.98
CA ALA A 170 -15.23 -15.20 -23.35
C ALA A 170 -14.85 -16.66 -23.61
N LYS A 171 -15.06 -17.16 -24.80
CA LYS A 171 -14.76 -18.54 -25.19
C LYS A 171 -13.26 -18.77 -25.49
N ASP A 172 -12.57 -17.71 -25.92
CA ASP A 172 -11.16 -17.71 -26.33
C ASP A 172 -10.56 -16.30 -26.23
N MET A 173 -9.25 -16.18 -26.53
CA MET A 173 -8.55 -14.91 -26.50
C MET A 173 -9.11 -13.89 -27.50
N LYS A 174 -9.54 -14.35 -28.69
CA LYS A 174 -10.10 -13.46 -29.70
C LYS A 174 -11.39 -12.79 -29.22
N GLU A 175 -12.27 -13.54 -28.57
CA GLU A 175 -13.47 -13.02 -27.95
C GLU A 175 -13.16 -12.12 -26.76
N ALA A 176 -12.17 -12.45 -25.94
CA ALA A 176 -11.72 -11.60 -24.84
C ALA A 176 -11.18 -10.23 -25.33
N VAL A 177 -10.42 -10.23 -26.43
CA VAL A 177 -9.94 -9.01 -27.09
C VAL A 177 -11.13 -8.17 -27.58
N ARG A 178 -12.11 -8.80 -28.27
CA ARG A 178 -13.31 -8.11 -28.73
C ARG A 178 -14.05 -7.42 -27.60
N GLN A 179 -14.39 -8.18 -26.55
CA GLN A 179 -15.12 -7.65 -25.38
C GLN A 179 -14.40 -6.50 -24.71
N SER A 180 -13.08 -6.62 -24.48
CA SER A 180 -12.33 -5.58 -23.78
C SER A 180 -12.17 -4.30 -24.60
N VAL A 181 -11.94 -4.39 -25.91
CA VAL A 181 -11.79 -3.23 -26.80
C VAL A 181 -13.13 -2.52 -26.98
N GLU A 182 -14.24 -3.26 -27.19
CA GLU A 182 -15.59 -2.69 -27.25
C GLU A 182 -15.98 -2.02 -25.93
N ALA A 183 -15.61 -2.64 -24.79
CA ALA A 183 -15.88 -2.07 -23.48
C ALA A 183 -15.20 -0.72 -23.23
N GLY A 184 -14.06 -0.46 -23.86
CA GLY A 184 -13.36 0.83 -23.71
C GLY A 184 -11.86 0.74 -23.38
N LEU A 185 -11.27 -0.47 -23.42
CA LEU A 185 -9.84 -0.67 -23.18
C LEU A 185 -8.99 -0.07 -24.30
N ASN A 186 -7.93 0.66 -23.93
CA ASN A 186 -6.95 1.22 -24.86
C ASN A 186 -5.64 0.41 -24.87
N VAL A 187 -5.20 -0.09 -23.72
CA VAL A 187 -3.88 -0.71 -23.53
C VAL A 187 -4.03 -2.02 -22.76
N ARG A 188 -3.54 -3.12 -23.33
CA ARG A 188 -3.40 -4.38 -22.59
C ARG A 188 -2.08 -4.38 -21.81
N CYS A 189 -2.13 -4.62 -20.52
CA CYS A 189 -0.96 -4.90 -19.68
C CYS A 189 -0.76 -6.42 -19.58
N THR A 190 0.43 -6.92 -19.90
CA THR A 190 0.75 -8.34 -19.87
C THR A 190 2.25 -8.57 -19.97
N PHE A 191 2.72 -9.74 -19.54
CA PHE A 191 4.09 -10.23 -19.74
C PHE A 191 4.19 -11.20 -20.95
N ARG A 192 3.10 -11.36 -21.73
CA ARG A 192 3.03 -12.24 -22.90
C ARG A 192 3.38 -11.50 -24.19
N SER A 193 3.61 -12.24 -25.27
CA SER A 193 3.85 -11.66 -26.59
C SER A 193 2.71 -10.73 -27.01
N PRO A 194 3.00 -9.55 -27.57
CA PRO A 194 2.00 -8.66 -28.17
C PRO A 194 1.13 -9.35 -29.23
N ASP A 195 1.68 -10.31 -29.96
CA ASP A 195 0.99 -11.02 -31.04
C ASP A 195 -0.29 -11.71 -30.56
N SER A 196 -0.31 -12.19 -29.31
CA SER A 196 -1.50 -12.82 -28.72
C SER A 196 -2.71 -11.88 -28.61
N TYR A 197 -2.49 -10.56 -28.75
CA TYR A 197 -3.52 -9.53 -28.73
C TYR A 197 -3.69 -8.88 -30.11
N VAL A 198 -2.59 -8.53 -30.76
CA VAL A 198 -2.59 -7.77 -32.02
C VAL A 198 -3.14 -8.61 -33.19
N LEU A 199 -2.75 -9.89 -33.25
CA LEU A 199 -3.24 -10.76 -34.36
C LEU A 199 -4.76 -11.00 -34.25
N PRO A 200 -5.33 -11.41 -33.12
CA PRO A 200 -6.79 -11.51 -32.97
C PRO A 200 -7.52 -10.18 -33.26
N LEU A 201 -6.94 -9.04 -32.85
CA LEU A 201 -7.53 -7.73 -33.13
C LEU A 201 -7.61 -7.44 -34.63
N ARG A 202 -6.54 -7.71 -35.39
CA ARG A 202 -6.50 -7.53 -36.84
C ARG A 202 -7.49 -8.47 -37.55
N GLU A 203 -7.62 -9.70 -37.09
CA GLU A 203 -8.59 -10.65 -37.63
C GLU A 203 -10.02 -10.17 -37.41
N LEU A 204 -10.34 -9.68 -36.19
CA LEU A 204 -11.67 -9.14 -35.87
C LEU A 204 -12.06 -7.99 -36.80
N VAL A 205 -11.14 -7.06 -37.07
CA VAL A 205 -11.41 -5.98 -38.02
C VAL A 205 -11.62 -6.50 -39.44
N LYS A 206 -10.74 -7.43 -39.91
CA LYS A 206 -10.84 -8.01 -41.25
C LYS A 206 -12.14 -8.79 -41.49
N GLU A 207 -12.63 -9.46 -40.46
CA GLU A 207 -13.86 -10.25 -40.49
C GLU A 207 -15.14 -9.40 -40.25
N GLY A 208 -15.00 -8.11 -39.93
CA GLY A 208 -16.11 -7.23 -39.59
C GLY A 208 -16.68 -7.46 -38.18
N GLY A 209 -15.98 -8.22 -37.32
CA GLY A 209 -16.35 -8.48 -35.94
C GLY A 209 -16.04 -7.31 -35.00
N LEU A 210 -15.23 -6.35 -35.46
CA LEU A 210 -14.91 -5.10 -34.77
C LEU A 210 -14.73 -3.98 -35.79
N SER A 211 -15.33 -2.82 -35.60
CA SER A 211 -15.21 -1.70 -36.56
C SER A 211 -13.88 -0.94 -36.37
N GLU A 212 -13.34 -0.41 -37.47
CA GLU A 212 -12.16 0.47 -37.41
C GLU A 212 -12.42 1.73 -36.58
N GLU A 213 -13.65 2.22 -36.52
CA GLU A 213 -14.01 3.39 -35.73
C GLU A 213 -13.77 3.16 -34.25
N VAL A 214 -14.09 1.98 -33.70
CA VAL A 214 -13.79 1.60 -32.34
C VAL A 214 -12.28 1.62 -32.08
N ILE A 215 -11.48 1.08 -33.02
CA ILE A 215 -10.01 1.12 -32.90
C ILE A 215 -9.51 2.56 -32.91
N ASN A 216 -10.01 3.39 -33.84
CA ASN A 216 -9.63 4.79 -33.95
C ASN A 216 -9.92 5.57 -32.65
N ASP A 217 -11.04 5.28 -31.99
CA ASP A 217 -11.35 5.87 -30.68
C ASP A 217 -10.35 5.46 -29.61
N ARG A 218 -9.99 4.18 -29.55
CA ARG A 218 -8.97 3.70 -28.58
C ARG A 218 -7.62 4.36 -28.84
N VAL A 219 -7.20 4.45 -30.10
CA VAL A 219 -5.93 5.08 -30.51
C VAL A 219 -5.95 6.60 -30.24
N ARG A 220 -7.06 7.28 -30.50
CA ARG A 220 -7.21 8.72 -30.26
C ARG A 220 -6.95 9.09 -28.80
N ASP A 221 -7.45 8.31 -27.86
CA ASP A 221 -7.23 8.55 -26.44
C ASP A 221 -5.74 8.43 -26.05
N ILE A 222 -5.05 7.42 -26.56
CA ILE A 222 -3.61 7.23 -26.34
C ILE A 222 -2.82 8.39 -26.97
N LEU A 223 -3.11 8.73 -28.21
CA LEU A 223 -2.43 9.82 -28.92
C LEU A 223 -2.62 11.17 -28.19
N ARG A 224 -3.83 11.44 -27.71
CA ARG A 224 -4.10 12.64 -26.90
C ARG A 224 -3.16 12.74 -25.70
N VAL A 225 -2.98 11.65 -24.94
CA VAL A 225 -2.07 11.65 -23.79
C VAL A 225 -0.62 11.82 -24.25
N LYS A 226 -0.19 11.13 -25.32
CA LYS A 226 1.16 11.27 -25.87
C LYS A 226 1.47 12.73 -26.30
N PHE A 227 0.51 13.40 -26.92
CA PHE A 227 0.63 14.83 -27.27
C PHE A 227 0.72 15.71 -26.01
N LEU A 228 -0.14 15.48 -25.01
CA LEU A 228 -0.14 16.25 -23.77
C LEU A 228 1.19 16.17 -23.01
N ILE A 229 1.80 14.99 -22.96
CA ILE A 229 3.11 14.81 -22.26
C ILE A 229 4.31 15.09 -23.16
N GLY A 230 4.10 15.65 -24.37
CA GLY A 230 5.14 16.15 -25.26
C GLY A 230 5.99 15.08 -25.96
N LEU A 231 5.48 13.83 -26.10
CA LEU A 231 6.28 12.74 -26.70
C LEU A 231 6.58 12.93 -28.20
N PHE A 232 5.82 13.77 -28.91
CA PHE A 232 6.06 14.09 -30.32
C PHE A 232 7.04 15.24 -30.49
N ASP A 233 7.23 16.08 -29.47
CA ASP A 233 8.15 17.20 -29.48
C ASP A 233 9.54 16.78 -28.98
N ALA A 234 9.58 15.91 -27.97
CA ALA A 234 10.80 15.41 -27.36
C ALA A 234 10.63 13.93 -26.96
N PRO A 235 10.68 12.97 -27.93
CA PRO A 235 10.24 11.59 -27.72
C PRO A 235 11.12 10.77 -26.77
N TYR A 236 12.42 11.06 -26.69
CA TYR A 236 13.38 10.29 -25.88
C TYR A 236 14.34 11.23 -25.15
N GLN A 237 14.01 11.54 -23.93
CA GLN A 237 14.88 12.34 -23.05
C GLN A 237 15.27 11.53 -21.82
N THR A 238 16.08 10.49 -22.02
CA THR A 238 16.78 9.83 -20.91
C THR A 238 18.15 10.46 -20.75
N ASP A 239 18.35 11.14 -19.64
CA ASP A 239 19.68 11.57 -19.20
C ASP A 239 20.06 10.73 -17.97
N LEU A 240 20.80 9.64 -18.18
CA LEU A 240 21.20 8.73 -17.11
C LEU A 240 22.04 9.45 -16.04
N ALA A 241 22.99 10.28 -16.45
CA ALA A 241 23.79 11.06 -15.50
C ALA A 241 22.95 12.11 -14.76
N GLY A 242 21.91 12.64 -15.42
CA GLY A 242 20.92 13.51 -14.82
C GLY A 242 19.99 12.75 -13.87
N ALA A 243 19.68 11.50 -14.18
CA ALA A 243 18.83 10.64 -13.33
C ALA A 243 19.48 10.40 -11.97
N ASP A 244 20.76 10.00 -11.94
CA ASP A 244 21.51 9.83 -10.69
C ASP A 244 21.49 11.11 -9.85
N ARG A 245 21.80 12.25 -10.45
CA ARG A 245 21.77 13.55 -9.77
C ARG A 245 20.37 13.96 -9.27
N GLU A 246 19.30 13.55 -9.97
CA GLU A 246 17.93 13.85 -9.55
C GLU A 246 17.49 13.00 -8.36
N VAL A 247 17.79 11.70 -8.40
CA VAL A 247 17.40 10.74 -7.34
C VAL A 247 18.18 11.02 -6.05
N GLU A 248 19.48 11.37 -6.16
CA GLU A 248 20.36 11.61 -4.99
C GLU A 248 20.25 13.03 -4.40
N LYS A 249 19.27 13.82 -4.82
CA LYS A 249 19.10 15.17 -4.26
C LYS A 249 18.82 15.15 -2.77
N ALA A 250 19.56 15.94 -2.00
CA ALA A 250 19.36 16.11 -0.57
C ALA A 250 17.93 16.57 -0.19
N GLU A 251 17.26 17.31 -1.09
CA GLU A 251 15.88 17.72 -0.90
C GLU A 251 14.91 16.52 -0.92
N ASN A 252 15.16 15.52 -1.80
CA ASN A 252 14.36 14.29 -1.89
C ASN A 252 14.50 13.48 -0.59
N GLU A 253 15.73 13.34 -0.08
CA GLU A 253 16.03 12.68 1.19
C GLU A 253 15.36 13.39 2.38
N SER A 254 15.40 14.72 2.40
CA SER A 254 14.75 15.52 3.44
C SER A 254 13.24 15.37 3.40
N LEU A 255 12.63 15.31 2.21
CA LEU A 255 11.20 15.10 2.05
C LEU A 255 10.79 13.69 2.46
N ALA A 256 11.60 12.67 2.11
CA ALA A 256 11.37 11.29 2.54
C ALA A 256 11.37 11.18 4.08
N LEU A 257 12.33 11.82 4.76
CA LEU A 257 12.36 11.86 6.22
C LEU A 257 11.15 12.59 6.81
N GLN A 258 10.75 13.71 6.21
CA GLN A 258 9.55 14.44 6.65
C GLN A 258 8.30 13.58 6.48
N ALA A 259 8.13 12.90 5.35
CA ALA A 259 7.01 11.99 5.11
C ALA A 259 6.98 10.85 6.14
N SER A 260 8.13 10.24 6.42
CA SER A 260 8.26 9.21 7.45
C SER A 260 7.83 9.74 8.82
N ARG A 261 8.34 10.90 9.25
CA ARG A 261 7.98 11.51 10.55
C ARG A 261 6.50 11.83 10.67
N GLU A 262 5.89 12.43 9.63
CA GLU A 262 4.48 12.82 9.65
C GLU A 262 3.52 11.61 9.58
N SER A 263 3.98 10.46 9.13
CA SER A 263 3.20 9.22 9.08
C SER A 263 3.12 8.47 10.40
N LEU A 264 4.05 8.71 11.33
CA LEU A 264 4.12 8.01 12.61
C LEU A 264 2.96 8.38 13.53
N VAL A 265 2.31 7.36 14.10
CA VAL A 265 1.15 7.52 14.97
C VAL A 265 1.45 6.98 16.37
N LEU A 266 1.48 7.87 17.36
CA LEU A 266 1.60 7.47 18.76
C LEU A 266 0.23 6.96 19.25
N LEU A 267 0.07 5.63 19.31
CA LEU A 267 -1.18 5.00 19.73
C LEU A 267 -1.39 5.08 21.25
N LYS A 268 -0.30 4.96 22.00
CA LYS A 268 -0.32 4.93 23.47
C LYS A 268 0.97 5.47 24.06
N ASN A 269 0.88 6.23 25.16
CA ASN A 269 2.04 6.67 25.94
C ASN A 269 1.62 6.90 27.40
N GLU A 270 1.48 5.82 28.16
CA GLU A 270 1.19 5.84 29.59
C GLU A 270 2.45 6.11 30.41
N ASN A 271 2.30 6.80 31.53
CA ASN A 271 3.37 7.14 32.45
C ASN A 271 4.55 7.91 31.83
N ASN A 272 4.32 8.58 30.68
CA ASN A 272 5.34 9.35 29.96
C ASN A 272 6.61 8.52 29.67
N VAL A 273 6.46 7.27 29.23
CA VAL A 273 7.60 6.42 28.84
C VAL A 273 8.35 7.04 27.65
N LEU A 274 7.63 7.70 26.74
CA LEU A 274 8.21 8.49 25.66
C LEU A 274 8.04 9.99 25.94
N PRO A 275 9.01 10.83 25.53
CA PRO A 275 10.28 10.46 24.91
C PRO A 275 11.26 9.85 25.92
N LEU A 276 12.18 9.01 25.41
CA LEU A 276 13.28 8.46 26.18
C LEU A 276 14.31 9.56 26.46
N ASP A 277 14.66 9.76 27.74
CA ASP A 277 15.73 10.70 28.08
C ASP A 277 17.10 10.03 27.93
N ILE A 278 17.77 10.29 26.82
CA ILE A 278 19.07 9.72 26.47
C ILE A 278 20.18 10.06 27.49
N ASN A 279 20.00 11.06 28.34
CA ASN A 279 20.98 11.38 29.38
C ASN A 279 20.84 10.46 30.61
N ASN A 280 19.63 9.95 30.83
CA ASN A 280 19.32 9.06 31.95
C ASN A 280 19.32 7.58 31.56
N VAL A 281 18.97 7.24 30.34
CA VAL A 281 19.01 5.87 29.80
C VAL A 281 20.44 5.52 29.45
N LYS A 282 20.99 4.44 30.06
CA LYS A 282 22.36 3.96 29.84
C LYS A 282 22.42 2.69 29.01
N LYS A 283 21.35 1.88 29.03
CA LYS A 283 21.26 0.65 28.25
C LYS A 283 19.87 0.52 27.64
N ILE A 284 19.82 0.24 26.36
CA ILE A 284 18.59 0.04 25.58
C ILE A 284 18.62 -1.37 25.01
N ALA A 285 17.66 -2.22 25.36
CA ALA A 285 17.46 -3.48 24.67
C ALA A 285 16.59 -3.28 23.45
N VAL A 286 17.04 -3.73 22.29
CA VAL A 286 16.27 -3.70 21.05
C VAL A 286 16.07 -5.14 20.59
N CYS A 287 14.82 -5.53 20.30
CA CYS A 287 14.50 -6.84 19.75
C CYS A 287 13.29 -6.80 18.82
N GLY A 288 13.06 -7.91 18.14
CA GLY A 288 11.96 -8.08 17.18
C GLY A 288 12.45 -8.25 15.76
N PRO A 289 11.68 -8.97 14.93
CA PRO A 289 12.08 -9.29 13.55
C PRO A 289 12.15 -8.06 12.63
N ASN A 290 11.46 -6.98 12.98
CA ASN A 290 11.42 -5.74 12.19
C ASN A 290 12.46 -4.71 12.67
N ALA A 291 13.29 -5.04 13.67
CA ALA A 291 14.24 -4.08 14.24
C ALA A 291 15.40 -3.76 13.29
N ASP A 292 15.91 -4.77 12.58
CA ASP A 292 17.11 -4.71 11.75
C ASP A 292 16.92 -5.41 10.40
N GLU A 293 15.82 -5.10 9.73
CA GLU A 293 15.46 -5.70 8.44
C GLU A 293 14.99 -4.61 7.48
N GLU A 294 15.81 -4.25 6.51
CA GLU A 294 15.57 -3.18 5.55
C GLU A 294 14.30 -3.41 4.73
N GLY A 295 14.09 -4.65 4.26
CA GLY A 295 12.97 -5.01 3.41
C GLY A 295 11.60 -4.84 4.07
N TYR A 296 11.53 -4.80 5.40
CA TYR A 296 10.26 -4.64 6.11
C TYR A 296 9.84 -3.18 6.29
N ALA A 297 10.72 -2.23 5.97
CA ALA A 297 10.37 -0.81 5.93
C ALA A 297 9.72 -0.37 4.62
N LEU A 298 9.72 -1.23 3.60
CA LEU A 298 9.28 -0.95 2.24
C LEU A 298 8.03 -1.75 1.88
N THR A 299 7.20 -1.20 1.00
CA THR A 299 6.04 -1.91 0.43
C THR A 299 6.50 -3.01 -0.53
N HIS A 300 5.58 -3.94 -0.87
CA HIS A 300 5.84 -4.98 -1.86
C HIS A 300 6.30 -4.43 -3.22
N TYR A 301 5.79 -3.28 -3.63
CA TYR A 301 6.15 -2.57 -4.86
C TYR A 301 7.15 -1.43 -4.63
N GLY A 302 7.84 -1.43 -3.49
CA GLY A 302 8.87 -0.45 -3.19
C GLY A 302 10.12 -0.59 -4.06
N PRO A 303 11.00 0.42 -4.06
CA PRO A 303 12.23 0.39 -4.82
C PRO A 303 13.15 -0.72 -4.30
N LEU A 304 13.89 -1.39 -5.23
CA LEU A 304 14.81 -2.46 -4.90
C LEU A 304 16.22 -1.98 -4.54
N ALA A 305 16.59 -0.78 -4.99
CA ALA A 305 17.93 -0.21 -4.81
C ALA A 305 17.82 1.13 -4.07
N VAL A 306 17.56 1.06 -2.78
CA VAL A 306 17.53 2.23 -1.88
C VAL A 306 18.18 1.85 -0.56
N GLU A 307 19.00 2.74 -0.01
CA GLU A 307 19.55 2.57 1.33
C GLU A 307 18.46 2.84 2.38
N VAL A 308 18.24 1.88 3.25
CA VAL A 308 17.24 1.95 4.31
C VAL A 308 17.92 2.03 5.66
N THR A 309 17.60 3.07 6.43
CA THR A 309 17.99 3.11 7.84
C THR A 309 17.01 2.28 8.65
N THR A 310 17.48 1.19 9.27
CA THR A 310 16.65 0.34 10.13
C THR A 310 16.36 1.02 11.46
N VAL A 311 15.36 0.52 12.21
CA VAL A 311 15.05 1.07 13.55
C VAL A 311 16.24 0.89 14.48
N LEU A 312 16.92 -0.25 14.42
CA LEU A 312 18.12 -0.51 15.21
C LEU A 312 19.23 0.50 14.90
N GLU A 313 19.49 0.77 13.61
CA GLU A 313 20.49 1.76 13.21
C GLU A 313 20.12 3.16 13.66
N GLY A 314 18.87 3.57 13.52
CA GLY A 314 18.39 4.87 14.00
C GLY A 314 18.58 5.03 15.51
N ILE A 315 18.27 4.00 16.30
CA ILE A 315 18.49 3.99 17.74
C ILE A 315 20.01 4.05 18.07
N ARG A 316 20.84 3.27 17.37
CA ARG A 316 22.31 3.27 17.56
C ARG A 316 22.91 4.65 17.30
N GLN A 317 22.52 5.29 16.18
CA GLN A 317 22.99 6.64 15.83
C GLN A 317 22.65 7.67 16.92
N LYS A 318 21.44 7.64 17.46
CA LYS A 318 21.00 8.56 18.54
C LYS A 318 21.68 8.26 19.88
N SER A 319 22.05 7.01 20.13
CA SER A 319 22.63 6.54 21.38
C SER A 319 24.16 6.58 21.39
N GLU A 320 24.80 6.91 20.26
CA GLU A 320 26.26 6.90 20.12
C GLU A 320 26.94 7.75 21.20
N GLY A 321 27.88 7.12 21.93
CA GLY A 321 28.62 7.75 23.02
C GLY A 321 27.80 8.05 24.28
N LYS A 322 26.51 7.68 24.34
CA LYS A 322 25.61 8.00 25.47
C LYS A 322 25.01 6.77 26.12
N ALA A 323 24.56 5.79 25.35
CA ALA A 323 23.95 4.57 25.86
C ALA A 323 24.40 3.33 25.06
N GLU A 324 24.49 2.20 25.73
CA GLU A 324 24.77 0.89 25.13
C GLU A 324 23.47 0.31 24.53
N VAL A 325 23.52 -0.18 23.30
CA VAL A 325 22.40 -0.84 22.62
C VAL A 325 22.65 -2.35 22.55
N LEU A 326 21.82 -3.10 23.28
CA LEU A 326 21.83 -4.55 23.29
C LEU A 326 20.80 -5.05 22.27
N TYR A 327 21.24 -5.77 21.26
CA TYR A 327 20.34 -6.27 20.20
C TYR A 327 20.28 -7.79 20.16
N THR A 328 19.08 -8.30 19.95
CA THR A 328 18.82 -9.67 19.47
C THR A 328 17.51 -9.69 18.69
N LYS A 329 17.41 -10.51 17.64
CA LYS A 329 16.19 -10.65 16.86
C LYS A 329 15.01 -11.15 17.70
N GLY A 330 15.23 -12.11 18.59
CA GLY A 330 14.25 -12.67 19.52
C GLY A 330 13.24 -13.63 18.89
N CYS A 331 12.80 -13.39 17.66
CA CYS A 331 12.00 -14.34 16.87
C CYS A 331 12.05 -13.98 15.40
N ASP A 332 11.60 -14.89 14.53
CA ASP A 332 11.38 -14.60 13.11
C ASP A 332 10.06 -13.86 12.89
N LEU A 333 9.91 -13.22 11.72
CA LEU A 333 8.67 -12.52 11.32
C LEU A 333 7.46 -13.44 11.38
N VAL A 334 7.61 -14.66 10.89
CA VAL A 334 6.63 -15.74 10.90
C VAL A 334 7.33 -17.04 11.27
N ASP A 335 6.63 -17.98 11.87
CA ASP A 335 7.18 -19.29 12.19
C ASP A 335 7.28 -20.24 10.97
N ALA A 336 7.86 -21.42 11.18
CA ALA A 336 8.10 -22.40 10.11
C ALA A 336 6.82 -22.98 9.51
N ASN A 337 5.68 -22.90 10.23
CA ASN A 337 4.40 -23.44 9.81
C ASN A 337 3.49 -22.40 9.14
N TRP A 338 3.99 -21.20 8.89
CA TRP A 338 3.26 -20.13 8.21
C TRP A 338 2.86 -20.54 6.77
N PRO A 339 1.63 -20.29 6.28
CA PRO A 339 0.53 -19.52 6.92
C PRO A 339 -0.42 -20.35 7.79
N GLU A 340 -0.24 -21.64 7.92
CA GLU A 340 -1.16 -22.52 8.67
C GLU A 340 -1.21 -22.15 10.16
N SER A 341 -0.09 -21.66 10.70
CA SER A 341 0.03 -21.19 12.08
C SER A 341 -0.82 -19.96 12.43
N GLU A 342 -1.46 -19.30 11.46
CA GLU A 342 -2.51 -18.34 11.76
C GLU A 342 -3.75 -18.97 12.43
N LEU A 343 -3.98 -20.24 12.18
CA LEU A 343 -5.20 -20.95 12.61
C LEU A 343 -4.90 -22.06 13.62
N ILE A 344 -3.70 -22.61 13.57
CA ILE A 344 -3.28 -23.74 14.41
C ILE A 344 -2.11 -23.30 15.29
N ASP A 345 -2.28 -23.39 16.60
CA ASP A 345 -1.19 -23.08 17.56
C ASP A 345 -0.21 -24.26 17.61
N TYR A 346 0.90 -24.14 16.90
CA TYR A 346 1.99 -25.09 16.95
C TYR A 346 2.89 -24.85 18.17
N PRO A 347 3.39 -25.91 18.84
CA PRO A 347 4.31 -25.74 19.96
C PRO A 347 5.59 -25.03 19.51
N MET A 348 6.14 -24.20 20.39
CA MET A 348 7.45 -23.59 20.15
C MET A 348 8.56 -24.65 20.15
N THR A 349 9.54 -24.48 19.27
CA THR A 349 10.78 -25.26 19.30
C THR A 349 11.73 -24.74 20.38
N ASP A 350 12.67 -25.57 20.82
CA ASP A 350 13.72 -25.15 21.77
C ASP A 350 14.56 -23.98 21.21
N SER A 351 14.76 -23.94 19.90
CA SER A 351 15.48 -22.85 19.23
C SER A 351 14.69 -21.53 19.28
N GLU A 352 13.38 -21.54 19.03
CA GLU A 352 12.53 -20.34 19.15
C GLU A 352 12.51 -19.83 20.60
N GLN A 353 12.42 -20.74 21.58
CA GLN A 353 12.47 -20.37 23.00
C GLN A 353 13.81 -19.74 23.36
N ALA A 354 14.94 -20.32 22.92
CA ALA A 354 16.27 -19.80 23.20
C ALA A 354 16.50 -18.39 22.65
N GLU A 355 15.94 -18.06 21.47
CA GLU A 355 16.00 -16.69 20.93
C GLU A 355 15.18 -15.69 21.76
N ILE A 356 13.99 -16.09 22.23
CA ILE A 356 13.21 -15.28 23.15
C ILE A 356 13.94 -15.08 24.48
N ASP A 357 14.57 -16.12 25.03
CA ASP A 357 15.31 -16.03 26.29
C ASP A 357 16.48 -15.05 26.20
N LYS A 358 17.18 -14.98 25.08
CA LYS A 358 18.23 -13.96 24.84
C LYS A 358 17.65 -12.54 24.87
N ALA A 359 16.48 -12.33 24.26
CA ALA A 359 15.83 -11.02 24.28
C ALA A 359 15.41 -10.62 25.71
N VAL A 360 14.91 -11.57 26.48
CA VAL A 360 14.57 -11.38 27.91
C VAL A 360 15.80 -11.02 28.72
N GLU A 361 16.93 -11.70 28.49
CA GLU A 361 18.18 -11.40 29.21
C GLU A 361 18.69 -9.99 28.89
N ASN A 362 18.69 -9.59 27.61
CA ASN A 362 19.03 -8.22 27.22
C ASN A 362 18.10 -7.20 27.88
N ALA A 363 16.79 -7.46 27.89
CA ALA A 363 15.80 -6.57 28.50
C ALA A 363 16.02 -6.42 30.02
N ARG A 364 16.37 -7.50 30.74
CA ARG A 364 16.69 -7.45 32.19
C ARG A 364 17.86 -6.53 32.48
N GLN A 365 18.88 -6.53 31.63
CA GLN A 365 20.09 -5.71 31.78
C GLN A 365 19.89 -4.25 31.38
N ALA A 366 18.82 -3.95 30.61
CA ALA A 366 18.55 -2.63 30.06
C ALA A 366 17.69 -1.75 31.01
N ASP A 367 17.69 -0.46 30.76
CA ASP A 367 16.81 0.50 31.42
C ASP A 367 15.43 0.54 30.75
N VAL A 368 15.38 0.28 29.43
CA VAL A 368 14.18 0.24 28.59
C VAL A 368 14.35 -0.81 27.50
N ALA A 369 13.26 -1.45 27.11
CA ALA A 369 13.21 -2.35 25.97
C ALA A 369 12.37 -1.74 24.83
N VAL A 370 12.93 -1.70 23.61
CA VAL A 370 12.22 -1.35 22.37
C VAL A 370 12.00 -2.63 21.59
N VAL A 371 10.73 -3.02 21.44
CA VAL A 371 10.31 -4.24 20.75
C VAL A 371 9.70 -3.86 19.42
N VAL A 372 10.31 -4.27 18.30
CA VAL A 372 9.92 -3.87 16.96
C VAL A 372 9.28 -5.06 16.24
N LEU A 373 7.98 -5.02 16.09
CA LEU A 373 7.15 -6.12 15.59
C LEU A 373 6.28 -5.69 14.42
N GLY A 374 5.59 -6.64 13.82
CA GLY A 374 4.57 -6.33 12.80
C GLY A 374 4.55 -7.30 11.63
N GLY A 375 4.56 -6.75 10.44
CA GLY A 375 4.49 -7.50 9.18
C GLY A 375 5.66 -7.19 8.25
N GLY A 376 5.59 -7.74 7.06
CA GLY A 376 6.56 -7.54 5.98
C GLY A 376 6.04 -8.20 4.72
N GLN A 377 6.85 -8.29 3.68
CA GLN A 377 6.45 -8.84 2.38
C GLN A 377 5.92 -10.28 2.41
N ARG A 378 6.18 -11.05 3.48
CA ARG A 378 5.58 -12.39 3.66
C ARG A 378 4.13 -12.34 4.14
N THR A 379 3.70 -11.27 4.78
CA THR A 379 2.39 -11.13 5.43
C THR A 379 1.51 -10.05 4.83
N CYS A 380 2.05 -9.17 3.98
CA CYS A 380 1.34 -8.10 3.29
C CYS A 380 1.86 -7.96 1.85
N GLY A 381 1.05 -7.47 0.94
CA GLY A 381 1.31 -7.36 -0.49
C GLY A 381 0.29 -8.14 -1.32
N GLU A 382 0.44 -8.11 -2.64
CA GLU A 382 -0.43 -8.86 -3.55
C GLU A 382 -0.34 -10.37 -3.27
N ASN A 383 -1.48 -11.05 -3.25
CA ASN A 383 -1.62 -12.46 -2.88
C ASN A 383 -1.24 -12.79 -1.41
N LYS A 384 -1.24 -11.79 -0.52
CA LYS A 384 -0.90 -11.94 0.92
C LYS A 384 -2.06 -11.55 1.84
N SER A 385 -3.29 -11.86 1.44
CA SER A 385 -4.45 -11.71 2.33
C SER A 385 -4.36 -12.68 3.51
N ARG A 386 -4.90 -12.26 4.67
CA ARG A 386 -4.77 -12.99 5.93
C ARG A 386 -6.13 -13.41 6.48
N SER A 387 -6.16 -14.53 7.21
CA SER A 387 -7.32 -15.00 7.97
C SER A 387 -7.34 -14.48 9.41
N SER A 388 -6.21 -14.02 9.94
CA SER A 388 -6.06 -13.35 11.24
C SER A 388 -5.41 -11.99 11.08
N LEU A 389 -5.68 -11.07 12.01
CA LEU A 389 -5.00 -9.77 12.13
C LEU A 389 -4.08 -9.70 13.35
N ASP A 390 -3.86 -10.82 14.04
CA ASP A 390 -2.93 -10.90 15.16
C ASP A 390 -1.47 -10.79 14.69
N LEU A 391 -0.57 -10.48 15.60
CA LEU A 391 0.86 -10.53 15.34
C LEU A 391 1.25 -11.94 14.89
N PRO A 392 1.91 -12.10 13.73
CA PRO A 392 2.21 -13.41 13.18
C PRO A 392 3.31 -14.14 13.95
N GLY A 393 3.33 -15.45 13.85
CA GLY A 393 4.37 -16.30 14.41
C GLY A 393 4.52 -16.17 15.92
N ARG A 394 5.78 -16.03 16.40
CA ARG A 394 6.08 -15.96 17.84
C ARG A 394 6.16 -14.54 18.40
N GLN A 395 5.80 -13.53 17.65
CA GLN A 395 5.99 -12.12 18.01
C GLN A 395 5.24 -11.74 19.30
N LEU A 396 4.00 -12.19 19.48
CA LEU A 396 3.27 -11.94 20.73
C LEU A 396 3.94 -12.63 21.94
N LYS A 397 4.48 -13.85 21.77
CA LYS A 397 5.20 -14.55 22.84
C LYS A 397 6.47 -13.79 23.25
N LEU A 398 7.24 -13.28 22.27
CA LEU A 398 8.39 -12.42 22.52
C LEU A 398 7.99 -11.17 23.32
N LEU A 399 6.95 -10.45 22.87
CA LEU A 399 6.48 -9.24 23.55
C LEU A 399 6.05 -9.51 24.98
N GLN A 400 5.31 -10.60 25.21
CA GLN A 400 4.87 -11.03 26.54
C GLN A 400 6.07 -11.35 27.46
N ALA A 401 7.06 -12.07 26.95
CA ALA A 401 8.24 -12.45 27.72
C ALA A 401 9.09 -11.22 28.09
N VAL A 402 9.29 -10.28 27.16
CA VAL A 402 10.02 -9.03 27.44
C VAL A 402 9.24 -8.16 28.43
N GLN A 403 7.92 -8.01 28.28
CA GLN A 403 7.09 -7.25 29.22
C GLN A 403 7.13 -7.85 30.65
N ALA A 404 7.20 -9.17 30.77
CA ALA A 404 7.30 -9.86 32.06
C ALA A 404 8.59 -9.57 32.83
N THR A 405 9.61 -8.96 32.23
CA THR A 405 10.82 -8.50 32.91
C THR A 405 10.56 -7.33 33.88
N GLY A 406 9.41 -6.65 33.74
CA GLY A 406 9.06 -5.47 34.54
C GLY A 406 9.78 -4.18 34.14
N LYS A 407 10.58 -4.22 33.06
CA LYS A 407 11.21 -3.01 32.50
C LYS A 407 10.20 -2.22 31.67
N PRO A 408 10.37 -0.88 31.54
CA PRO A 408 9.58 -0.11 30.59
C PRO A 408 9.73 -0.68 29.17
N VAL A 409 8.60 -0.91 28.48
CA VAL A 409 8.59 -1.44 27.11
C VAL A 409 7.97 -0.42 26.17
N VAL A 410 8.63 -0.19 25.04
CA VAL A 410 8.08 0.53 23.90
C VAL A 410 7.87 -0.46 22.77
N LEU A 411 6.64 -0.61 22.31
CA LEU A 411 6.32 -1.38 21.11
C LEU A 411 6.32 -0.45 19.89
N VAL A 412 7.13 -0.79 18.90
CA VAL A 412 7.10 -0.16 17.57
C VAL A 412 6.50 -1.18 16.60
N LEU A 413 5.44 -0.78 15.90
CA LEU A 413 4.78 -1.61 14.90
C LEU A 413 5.18 -1.17 13.49
N ILE A 414 5.75 -2.09 12.71
CA ILE A 414 6.03 -1.91 11.29
C ILE A 414 5.17 -2.89 10.51
N ASN A 415 4.15 -2.41 9.82
CA ASN A 415 3.16 -3.25 9.14
C ASN A 415 2.38 -2.51 8.06
N GLY A 416 1.94 -3.24 7.05
CA GLY A 416 1.15 -2.70 5.93
C GLY A 416 -0.36 -2.75 6.13
N ARG A 417 -0.86 -3.11 7.32
CA ARG A 417 -2.29 -3.18 7.67
C ARG A 417 -2.49 -3.03 9.17
N PRO A 418 -3.66 -2.57 9.66
CA PRO A 418 -3.93 -2.54 11.09
C PRO A 418 -3.97 -3.95 11.66
N LEU A 419 -3.41 -4.13 12.83
CA LEU A 419 -3.36 -5.40 13.55
C LEU A 419 -4.30 -5.41 14.75
N SER A 420 -4.74 -6.60 15.18
CA SER A 420 -5.47 -6.80 16.43
C SER A 420 -4.49 -6.87 17.60
N ILE A 421 -4.22 -5.73 18.23
CA ILE A 421 -3.18 -5.59 19.27
C ILE A 421 -3.74 -5.54 20.70
N ASN A 422 -4.86 -6.22 20.98
CA ASN A 422 -5.58 -6.13 22.26
C ASN A 422 -4.69 -6.37 23.48
N TRP A 423 -3.78 -7.36 23.41
CA TRP A 423 -2.88 -7.63 24.53
C TRP A 423 -1.88 -6.49 24.73
N ALA A 424 -1.28 -6.00 23.66
CA ALA A 424 -0.34 -4.88 23.71
C ALA A 424 -1.03 -3.59 24.21
N ASP A 425 -2.22 -3.29 23.73
CA ASP A 425 -3.01 -2.15 24.17
C ASP A 425 -3.26 -2.18 25.69
N LYS A 426 -3.50 -3.35 26.25
CA LYS A 426 -3.75 -3.51 27.69
C LYS A 426 -2.50 -3.45 28.54
N PHE A 427 -1.36 -4.01 28.12
CA PHE A 427 -0.22 -4.28 28.98
C PHE A 427 1.06 -3.51 28.62
N VAL A 428 1.19 -2.99 27.40
CA VAL A 428 2.37 -2.23 26.98
C VAL A 428 2.10 -0.72 27.19
N PRO A 429 3.00 0.00 27.91
CA PRO A 429 2.75 1.39 28.25
C PRO A 429 2.94 2.38 27.09
N ALA A 430 3.76 2.05 26.07
CA ALA A 430 3.97 2.92 24.92
C ALA A 430 3.94 2.12 23.62
N ILE A 431 3.14 2.59 22.65
CA ILE A 431 2.93 1.93 21.35
C ILE A 431 3.01 2.97 20.24
N LEU A 432 3.95 2.80 19.32
CA LEU A 432 4.13 3.61 18.13
C LEU A 432 3.82 2.78 16.87
N GLU A 433 2.87 3.23 16.07
CA GLU A 433 2.57 2.67 14.75
C GLU A 433 3.40 3.41 13.69
N ALA A 434 4.25 2.69 12.99
CA ALA A 434 5.15 3.26 11.98
C ALA A 434 4.74 2.90 10.54
N TRP A 435 3.78 2.00 10.34
CA TRP A 435 3.41 1.48 9.02
C TRP A 435 4.62 0.87 8.29
N TYR A 436 4.75 1.10 6.98
CA TYR A 436 6.00 0.91 6.24
C TYR A 436 6.65 2.29 6.07
N PRO A 437 7.62 2.64 6.94
CA PRO A 437 8.06 4.03 7.07
C PRO A 437 9.05 4.48 6.01
N GLY A 438 9.40 3.61 5.05
CA GLY A 438 10.30 3.93 3.95
C GLY A 438 11.78 3.99 4.33
N SER A 439 12.62 4.48 3.41
CA SER A 439 14.08 4.48 3.53
C SER A 439 14.62 5.24 4.75
N LYS A 440 13.93 6.27 5.22
CA LYS A 440 14.30 7.07 6.41
C LYS A 440 13.55 6.67 7.67
N GLY A 441 12.87 5.54 7.63
CA GLY A 441 11.98 5.08 8.70
C GLY A 441 12.66 4.92 10.05
N GLY A 442 13.84 4.31 10.08
CA GLY A 442 14.59 4.15 11.32
C GLY A 442 15.00 5.46 11.97
N THR A 443 15.44 6.43 11.16
CA THR A 443 15.72 7.81 11.64
C THR A 443 14.46 8.44 12.20
N ALA A 444 13.33 8.38 11.49
CA ALA A 444 12.08 8.98 11.91
C ALA A 444 11.56 8.35 13.23
N VAL A 445 11.62 7.02 13.34
CA VAL A 445 11.25 6.30 14.58
C VAL A 445 12.15 6.73 15.74
N ALA A 446 13.46 6.76 15.53
CA ALA A 446 14.41 7.20 16.57
C ALA A 446 14.14 8.66 17.00
N ASP A 447 13.85 9.56 16.06
CA ASP A 447 13.49 10.95 16.38
C ASP A 447 12.26 11.05 17.30
N VAL A 448 11.26 10.21 17.09
CA VAL A 448 10.08 10.14 17.97
C VAL A 448 10.44 9.52 19.33
N LEU A 449 11.20 8.41 19.33
CA LEU A 449 11.57 7.74 20.56
C LEU A 449 12.36 8.64 21.51
N PHE A 450 13.25 9.49 20.98
CA PHE A 450 14.11 10.38 21.78
C PHE A 450 13.60 11.83 21.87
N GLY A 451 12.45 12.16 21.27
CA GLY A 451 11.77 13.45 21.41
C GLY A 451 12.26 14.55 20.48
N ASP A 452 13.07 14.24 19.47
CA ASP A 452 13.48 15.21 18.44
C ASP A 452 12.32 15.55 17.50
N TYR A 453 11.31 14.69 17.43
CA TYR A 453 10.08 14.92 16.68
C TYR A 453 8.85 14.49 17.47
N ASN A 454 7.84 15.36 17.54
CA ASN A 454 6.56 15.03 18.17
C ASN A 454 5.63 14.38 17.14
N PRO A 455 5.23 13.09 17.28
CA PRO A 455 4.42 12.38 16.31
C PRO A 455 3.03 13.00 16.16
N GLY A 456 2.75 13.48 14.96
CA GLY A 456 1.48 14.15 14.63
C GLY A 456 0.54 13.32 13.77
N GLY A 457 0.97 12.13 13.35
CA GLY A 457 0.20 11.22 12.49
C GLY A 457 -1.16 10.87 13.10
N LYS A 458 -2.14 10.62 12.22
CA LYS A 458 -3.49 10.17 12.61
C LYS A 458 -3.80 8.88 11.90
N LEU A 459 -4.53 7.99 12.56
CA LEU A 459 -4.99 6.75 11.96
C LEU A 459 -5.87 7.05 10.73
N THR A 460 -5.52 6.46 9.61
CA THR A 460 -6.30 6.50 8.36
C THR A 460 -7.22 5.30 8.22
N VAL A 461 -7.10 4.35 9.13
CA VAL A 461 -7.83 3.07 9.16
C VAL A 461 -8.15 2.66 10.59
N THR A 462 -9.24 1.93 10.75
CA THR A 462 -9.67 1.40 12.05
C THR A 462 -8.87 0.14 12.41
N PHE A 463 -8.40 0.07 13.66
CA PHE A 463 -7.79 -1.12 14.26
C PHE A 463 -8.90 -1.99 14.86
N PRO A 464 -9.23 -3.15 14.27
CA PRO A 464 -10.27 -4.03 14.82
C PRO A 464 -9.72 -4.85 15.97
N LYS A 465 -10.59 -5.18 16.95
CA LYS A 465 -10.22 -6.10 18.03
C LYS A 465 -10.08 -7.54 17.55
N SER A 466 -10.74 -7.89 16.45
CA SER A 466 -10.62 -9.20 15.80
C SER A 466 -11.18 -9.14 14.39
N VAL A 467 -10.85 -10.13 13.57
CA VAL A 467 -11.46 -10.32 12.25
C VAL A 467 -12.99 -10.45 12.28
N GLY A 468 -13.56 -10.87 13.42
CA GLY A 468 -15.02 -10.96 13.59
C GLY A 468 -15.75 -9.62 13.61
N GLN A 469 -15.04 -8.49 13.75
CA GLN A 469 -15.64 -7.15 13.64
C GLN A 469 -15.73 -6.63 12.21
N ILE A 470 -15.02 -7.26 11.26
CA ILE A 470 -15.01 -6.81 9.86
C ILE A 470 -16.32 -7.19 9.17
N PRO A 471 -16.94 -6.27 8.39
CA PRO A 471 -16.49 -4.90 8.06
C PRO A 471 -16.79 -3.89 9.17
N PHE A 472 -15.76 -3.20 9.62
CA PHE A 472 -15.86 -2.11 10.59
C PHE A 472 -14.94 -0.97 10.15
N ASN A 473 -15.53 0.10 9.62
CA ASN A 473 -14.79 1.20 9.00
C ASN A 473 -15.39 2.55 9.33
N PHE A 474 -14.56 3.58 9.31
CA PHE A 474 -14.97 4.97 9.36
C PHE A 474 -14.92 5.59 7.93
N PRO A 475 -15.87 6.45 7.55
CA PRO A 475 -17.13 6.71 8.24
C PRO A 475 -18.15 5.57 8.08
N CYS A 476 -18.95 5.35 9.10
CA CYS A 476 -20.11 4.45 9.02
C CYS A 476 -21.34 5.21 8.49
N LYS A 477 -22.31 4.45 7.96
CA LYS A 477 -23.56 5.05 7.45
C LYS A 477 -24.35 5.69 8.59
N PRO A 478 -24.86 6.93 8.43
CA PRO A 478 -25.66 7.60 9.46
C PRO A 478 -26.97 6.87 9.81
N SER A 479 -27.45 5.98 8.92
CA SER A 479 -28.66 5.18 9.12
C SER A 479 -28.46 3.97 10.02
N SER A 480 -27.21 3.63 10.39
CA SER A 480 -26.99 2.60 11.39
C SER A 480 -27.47 3.12 12.73
N GLN A 481 -28.25 2.33 13.45
CA GLN A 481 -28.62 2.63 14.83
C GLN A 481 -27.37 2.55 15.71
N ILE A 482 -26.60 3.64 15.67
CA ILE A 482 -25.56 3.85 16.65
C ILE A 482 -26.28 4.53 17.80
N ASP A 483 -26.79 3.76 18.71
CA ASP A 483 -27.11 4.28 20.05
C ASP A 483 -25.82 4.89 20.57
N GLY A 484 -25.86 6.21 20.75
CA GLY A 484 -24.72 7.09 21.00
C GLY A 484 -23.65 6.40 21.81
N GLY A 485 -22.56 6.12 21.14
CA GLY A 485 -21.49 5.28 21.59
C GLY A 485 -21.12 5.45 23.05
N LYS A 486 -21.41 4.47 23.82
CA LYS A 486 -20.79 4.24 25.12
C LYS A 486 -19.93 3.00 25.02
#